data_d6c637d2c406e68f2ae4bf5d3e1b1664
#
_entry.id   d6c637d2c406e68f2ae4bf5d3e1b1664
#
_cell.length_a   1.000
_cell.length_b   1.000
_cell.length_c   1.000
_cell.angle_alpha   90.00
_cell.angle_beta   90.00
_cell.angle_gamma   90.00
#
_symmetry.space_group_name_H-M   'P 1'
#
loop_
_entity.id
_entity.type
_entity.pdbx_description
1 polymer ?
#
loop_
_entity_poly.entity_id
_entity_poly.type
_entity_poly.pdbx_seq_one_letter_code
_entity_poly.pdbx_strand_id
1 'polypeptide(L)'
;MAHRSQVEIPADLRPRLETARLDLLALFRALDQMDLTPAEIPQRLIRQLFELDADCAEALWALDQPTGSLDLRLMLRDTMAALEQLPEAAARLRKNLPRRAHSDLAQLEITVRQGLLPVEAYNMVPGRDPQTG
;
A
#
# COMPACT_ATOMS: atom_id res chain seq x y z
N MET A 1 -28.14 12.56 19.07
CA MET A 1 -27.87 12.36 18.88
C MET A 1 -27.07 11.68 18.87
N ALA A 2 -26.82 11.44 19.01
CA ALA A 2 -26.02 10.93 19.06
C ALA A 2 -25.40 10.25 18.29
N HIS A 3 -25.27 9.84 17.86
CA HIS A 3 -24.67 9.17 17.16
C HIS A 3 -23.66 9.61 16.70
N ARG A 4 -23.44 10.40 16.91
CA ARG A 4 -22.52 10.86 16.53
C ARG A 4 -21.28 10.40 16.97
N SER A 5 -20.98 9.71 17.80
CA SER A 5 -19.72 9.09 18.12
C SER A 5 -19.34 8.04 17.12
N GLN A 6 -19.99 8.00 16.02
CA GLN A 6 -19.65 7.04 15.01
C GLN A 6 -18.40 7.38 14.29
N VAL A 7 -17.66 6.35 13.92
CA VAL A 7 -16.50 6.53 13.09
C VAL A 7 -16.97 6.88 11.70
N GLU A 8 -16.48 8.00 11.20
CA GLU A 8 -16.80 8.40 9.85
C GLU A 8 -15.81 7.82 8.90
N ILE A 9 -16.30 7.29 7.79
CA ILE A 9 -15.47 6.71 6.78
C ILE A 9 -15.34 7.71 5.64
N PRO A 10 -14.13 8.22 5.39
CA PRO A 10 -13.95 9.18 4.31
C PRO A 10 -14.33 8.58 2.97
N ALA A 11 -14.89 9.42 2.10
CA ALA A 11 -15.28 8.95 0.78
C ALA A 11 -14.08 8.49 -0.03
N ASP A 12 -12.90 9.01 0.27
CA ASP A 12 -11.69 8.67 -0.47
C ASP A 12 -10.90 7.54 0.16
N LEU A 13 -11.48 6.84 1.15
CA LEU A 13 -10.74 5.79 1.83
C LEU A 13 -10.37 4.64 0.90
N ARG A 14 -11.31 4.20 0.07
CA ARG A 14 -11.03 3.09 -0.85
C ARG A 14 -9.86 3.39 -1.77
N PRO A 15 -9.84 4.50 -2.50
CA PRO A 15 -8.67 4.77 -3.35
C PRO A 15 -7.39 4.96 -2.55
N ARG A 16 -7.47 5.47 -1.33
CA ARG A 16 -6.27 5.59 -0.51
C ARG A 16 -5.71 4.23 -0.13
N LEU A 17 -6.60 3.29 0.20
CA LEU A 17 -6.18 1.94 0.54
C LEU A 17 -5.56 1.25 -0.68
N GLU A 18 -6.18 1.41 -1.84
CA GLU A 18 -5.67 0.81 -3.06
C GLU A 18 -4.32 1.38 -3.44
N THR A 19 -4.17 2.69 -3.32
CA THR A 19 -2.90 3.33 -3.61
C THR A 19 -1.81 2.86 -2.65
N ALA A 20 -2.16 2.75 -1.36
CA ALA A 20 -1.19 2.27 -0.38
C ALA A 20 -0.70 0.87 -0.72
N ARG A 21 -1.60 0.00 -1.14
CA ARG A 21 -1.22 -1.36 -1.49
C ARG A 21 -0.32 -1.39 -2.72
N LEU A 22 -0.62 -0.53 -3.71
CA LEU A 22 0.24 -0.45 -4.88
C LEU A 22 1.62 0.08 -4.51
N ASP A 23 1.66 1.08 -3.65
CA ASP A 23 2.94 1.62 -3.20
C ASP A 23 3.76 0.57 -2.48
N LEU A 24 3.11 -0.18 -1.60
CA LEU A 24 3.79 -1.23 -0.85
C LEU A 24 4.25 -2.34 -1.77
N LEU A 25 3.42 -2.73 -2.71
CA LEU A 25 3.79 -3.77 -3.67
C LEU A 25 4.99 -3.35 -4.50
N ALA A 26 5.01 -2.09 -4.95
CA ALA A 26 6.14 -1.59 -5.71
C ALA A 26 7.42 -1.63 -4.88
N LEU A 27 7.31 -1.23 -3.62
CA LEU A 27 8.47 -1.26 -2.72
C LEU A 27 8.97 -2.69 -2.51
N PHE A 28 8.06 -3.62 -2.22
CA PHE A 28 8.45 -5.00 -1.98
C PHE A 28 9.09 -5.63 -3.20
N ARG A 29 8.52 -5.38 -4.38
CA ARG A 29 9.08 -5.93 -5.60
C ARG A 29 10.42 -5.33 -5.96
N ALA A 30 10.58 -4.04 -5.68
CA ALA A 30 11.87 -3.41 -5.89
C ALA A 30 12.93 -4.00 -4.96
N LEU A 31 12.55 -4.24 -3.70
CA LEU A 31 13.46 -4.86 -2.75
C LEU A 31 13.86 -6.26 -3.17
N ASP A 32 12.93 -7.01 -3.76
CA ASP A 32 13.23 -8.35 -4.25
C ASP A 32 14.29 -8.36 -5.33
N GLN A 33 14.40 -7.28 -6.08
CA GLN A 33 15.35 -7.20 -7.17
C GLN A 33 16.69 -6.63 -6.74
N MET A 34 16.81 -6.25 -5.49
CA MET A 34 18.06 -5.67 -5.01
C MET A 34 19.00 -6.76 -4.52
N ASP A 35 20.28 -6.49 -4.70
CA ASP A 35 21.32 -7.40 -4.25
C ASP A 35 21.69 -7.02 -2.82
N LEU A 36 20.92 -7.53 -1.86
CA LEU A 36 21.14 -7.26 -0.44
C LEU A 36 21.47 -8.55 0.28
N THR A 37 22.46 -8.48 1.16
CA THR A 37 22.72 -9.61 2.03
C THR A 37 21.65 -9.69 3.12
N PRO A 38 21.45 -10.87 3.72
CA PRO A 38 20.45 -10.97 4.79
C PRO A 38 20.67 -9.99 5.92
N ALA A 39 21.92 -9.68 6.25
CA ALA A 39 22.20 -8.74 7.31
C ALA A 39 21.82 -7.31 6.95
N GLU A 40 21.74 -7.00 5.67
CA GLU A 40 21.38 -5.67 5.21
C GLU A 40 19.88 -5.45 5.12
N ILE A 41 19.10 -6.50 5.28
CA ILE A 41 17.65 -6.42 5.15
C ILE A 41 17.05 -6.04 6.49
N PRO A 42 16.37 -4.89 6.60
CA PRO A 42 15.71 -4.48 7.86
C PRO A 42 14.42 -5.25 8.07
N GLN A 43 14.54 -6.47 8.56
CA GLN A 43 13.41 -7.41 8.60
C GLN A 43 12.25 -6.90 9.41
N ARG A 44 12.52 -6.24 10.54
CA ARG A 44 11.45 -5.75 11.39
C ARG A 44 10.60 -4.71 10.67
N LEU A 45 11.27 -3.80 9.97
CA LEU A 45 10.57 -2.74 9.26
C LEU A 45 9.79 -3.30 8.08
N ILE A 46 10.36 -4.28 7.38
CA ILE A 46 9.67 -4.92 6.27
C ILE A 46 8.42 -5.64 6.79
N ARG A 47 8.55 -6.31 7.92
CA ARG A 47 7.39 -7.00 8.51
C ARG A 47 6.29 -6.03 8.88
N GLN A 48 6.65 -4.87 9.42
CA GLN A 48 5.64 -3.85 9.71
C GLN A 48 4.88 -3.43 8.47
N LEU A 49 5.59 -3.28 7.35
CA LEU A 49 4.93 -2.90 6.12
C LEU A 49 4.08 -4.03 5.55
N PHE A 50 4.51 -5.28 5.71
CA PHE A 50 3.66 -6.42 5.35
C PHE A 50 2.36 -6.41 6.13
N GLU A 51 2.45 -6.14 7.43
CA GLU A 51 1.26 -6.08 8.27
C GLU A 51 0.34 -4.96 7.84
N LEU A 52 0.91 -3.83 7.48
CA LEU A 52 0.11 -2.72 6.99
C LEU A 52 -0.61 -3.08 5.69
N ASP A 53 0.08 -3.77 4.79
CA ASP A 53 -0.55 -4.21 3.56
C ASP A 53 -1.71 -5.17 3.84
N ALA A 54 -1.52 -6.08 4.78
CA ALA A 54 -2.59 -7.00 5.17
C ALA A 54 -3.77 -6.24 5.76
N ASP A 55 -3.49 -5.23 6.58
CA ASP A 55 -4.55 -4.42 7.16
C ASP A 55 -5.32 -3.67 6.09
N CYS A 56 -4.62 -3.16 5.08
CA CYS A 56 -5.28 -2.48 3.98
C CYS A 56 -6.16 -3.44 3.18
N ALA A 57 -5.69 -4.67 2.98
CA ALA A 57 -6.49 -5.67 2.28
C ALA A 57 -7.76 -6.00 3.05
N GLU A 58 -7.64 -6.16 4.37
CA GLU A 58 -8.80 -6.43 5.21
C GLU A 58 -9.78 -5.26 5.19
N ALA A 59 -9.24 -4.05 5.22
CA ALA A 59 -10.09 -2.86 5.19
C ALA A 59 -10.85 -2.76 3.87
N LEU A 60 -10.19 -3.06 2.76
CA LEU A 60 -10.87 -3.08 1.47
C LEU A 60 -11.99 -4.10 1.45
N TRP A 61 -11.73 -5.29 2.01
CA TRP A 61 -12.76 -6.30 2.13
C TRP A 61 -13.93 -5.78 2.98
N ALA A 62 -13.61 -5.14 4.09
CA ALA A 62 -14.64 -4.64 5.00
C ALA A 62 -15.52 -3.59 4.36
N LEU A 63 -14.96 -2.78 3.46
CA LEU A 63 -15.74 -1.76 2.78
C LEU A 63 -16.80 -2.35 1.88
N ASP A 64 -16.62 -3.58 1.44
CA ASP A 64 -17.59 -4.25 0.57
C ASP A 64 -18.63 -5.02 1.36
N GLN A 65 -18.52 -5.08 2.68
CA GLN A 65 -19.47 -5.82 3.50
C GLN A 65 -20.59 -4.92 3.94
N PRO A 66 -21.77 -5.50 4.27
CA PRO A 66 -22.83 -4.72 4.87
C PRO A 66 -22.31 -4.06 6.13
N THR A 67 -22.56 -2.81 6.26
CA THR A 67 -22.01 -2.05 7.36
C THR A 67 -22.79 -2.28 8.62
N GLY A 68 -22.27 -1.73 9.69
CA GLY A 68 -22.95 -1.70 10.95
C GLY A 68 -22.18 -2.29 12.09
N SER A 69 -21.31 -3.25 11.81
CA SER A 69 -20.54 -3.86 12.86
C SER A 69 -19.56 -2.85 13.48
N LEU A 70 -19.58 -2.78 14.79
CA LEU A 70 -18.63 -1.92 15.48
C LEU A 70 -17.21 -2.38 15.23
N ASP A 71 -17.00 -3.68 15.20
CA ASP A 71 -15.67 -4.24 14.97
C ASP A 71 -15.13 -3.80 13.62
N LEU A 72 -15.96 -3.83 12.58
CA LEU A 72 -15.50 -3.40 11.25
C LEU A 72 -15.16 -1.92 11.23
N ARG A 73 -15.99 -1.11 11.90
CA ARG A 73 -15.72 0.32 11.94
C ARG A 73 -14.45 0.64 12.70
N LEU A 74 -14.20 -0.09 13.78
CA LEU A 74 -12.96 0.11 14.53
C LEU A 74 -11.75 -0.33 13.72
N MET A 75 -11.89 -1.44 13.01
CA MET A 75 -10.80 -1.89 12.14
C MET A 75 -10.49 -0.85 11.06
N LEU A 76 -11.53 -0.28 10.45
CA LEU A 76 -11.32 0.75 9.43
C LEU A 76 -10.65 1.98 10.03
N ARG A 77 -11.05 2.36 11.23
CA ARG A 77 -10.44 3.50 11.89
C ARG A 77 -8.96 3.25 12.18
N ASP A 78 -8.65 2.05 12.67
CA ASP A 78 -7.27 1.71 12.98
C ASP A 78 -6.43 1.69 11.71
N THR A 79 -7.00 1.20 10.61
CA THR A 79 -6.30 1.17 9.35
C THR A 79 -6.06 2.58 8.82
N MET A 80 -7.02 3.48 9.01
CA MET A 80 -6.82 4.87 8.59
C MET A 80 -5.65 5.49 9.35
N ALA A 81 -5.56 5.22 10.64
CA ALA A 81 -4.45 5.74 11.43
C ALA A 81 -3.12 5.15 10.94
N ALA A 82 -3.13 3.86 10.59
CA ALA A 82 -1.93 3.21 10.08
C ALA A 82 -1.52 3.79 8.73
N LEU A 83 -2.49 4.14 7.89
CA LEU A 83 -2.18 4.76 6.61
C LEU A 83 -1.41 6.06 6.77
N GLU A 84 -1.73 6.82 7.82
CA GLU A 84 -1.03 8.07 8.06
C GLU A 84 0.41 7.84 8.45
N GLN A 85 0.73 6.65 8.97
CA GLN A 85 2.08 6.30 9.35
C GLN A 85 2.90 5.75 8.18
N LEU A 86 2.23 5.41 7.08
CA LEU A 86 2.91 4.74 5.98
C LEU A 86 4.09 5.52 5.42
N PRO A 87 3.97 6.82 5.13
CA PRO A 87 5.12 7.54 4.55
C PRO A 87 6.33 7.50 5.47
N GLU A 88 6.10 7.64 6.76
CA GLU A 88 7.20 7.61 7.72
C GLU A 88 7.80 6.21 7.84
N ALA A 89 6.95 5.19 7.86
CA ALA A 89 7.43 3.82 7.94
C ALA A 89 8.26 3.45 6.71
N ALA A 90 7.80 3.85 5.53
CA ALA A 90 8.53 3.60 4.30
C ALA A 90 9.85 4.36 4.29
N ALA A 91 9.85 5.60 4.77
CA ALA A 91 11.08 6.38 4.83
C ALA A 91 12.07 5.75 5.78
N ARG A 92 11.58 5.22 6.90
CA ARG A 92 12.45 4.56 7.88
C ARG A 92 13.06 3.30 7.28
N LEU A 93 12.29 2.54 6.52
CA LEU A 93 12.82 1.37 5.84
C LEU A 93 13.95 1.77 4.91
N ARG A 94 13.72 2.76 4.04
CA ARG A 94 14.72 3.18 3.09
C ARG A 94 15.98 3.67 3.78
N LYS A 95 15.81 4.39 4.88
CA LYS A 95 16.92 4.93 5.61
C LYS A 95 17.80 3.84 6.23
N ASN A 96 17.21 2.69 6.53
CA ASN A 96 17.94 1.58 7.14
C ASN A 96 18.60 0.66 6.13
N LEU A 97 18.43 0.95 4.84
CA LEU A 97 19.16 0.21 3.81
C LEU A 97 20.56 0.79 3.63
N PRO A 98 21.49 0.00 3.10
CA PRO A 98 22.82 0.54 2.79
C PRO A 98 22.68 1.74 1.85
N ARG A 99 23.57 2.68 2.04
CA ARG A 99 23.53 3.91 1.26
C ARG A 99 23.58 3.63 -0.24
N ARG A 100 24.39 2.64 -0.63
CA ARG A 100 24.52 2.28 -2.05
C ARG A 100 23.19 1.83 -2.66
N ALA A 101 22.25 1.40 -1.81
CA ALA A 101 20.98 0.87 -2.30
C ALA A 101 19.92 1.94 -2.50
N HIS A 102 20.15 3.16 -1.97
CA HIS A 102 19.06 4.14 -1.98
C HIS A 102 18.67 4.57 -3.38
N SER A 103 19.67 4.87 -4.22
CA SER A 103 19.38 5.30 -5.58
C SER A 103 18.80 4.17 -6.41
N ASP A 104 19.36 2.97 -6.24
CA ASP A 104 18.87 1.81 -6.99
C ASP A 104 17.44 1.47 -6.61
N LEU A 105 17.12 1.56 -5.32
CA LEU A 105 15.76 1.27 -4.88
C LEU A 105 14.77 2.25 -5.49
N ALA A 106 15.10 3.53 -5.46
CA ALA A 106 14.21 4.54 -6.02
C ALA A 106 13.95 4.28 -7.50
N GLN A 107 15.00 3.93 -8.23
CA GLN A 107 14.86 3.66 -9.66
C GLN A 107 14.04 2.40 -9.91
N LEU A 108 14.25 1.36 -9.10
CA LEU A 108 13.50 0.13 -9.24
C LEU A 108 12.03 0.34 -8.92
N GLU A 109 11.73 1.15 -7.91
CA GLU A 109 10.34 1.43 -7.59
C GLU A 109 9.63 2.10 -8.77
N ILE A 110 10.31 3.04 -9.41
CA ILE A 110 9.73 3.70 -10.57
C ILE A 110 9.47 2.68 -11.68
N THR A 111 10.44 1.84 -11.94
CA THR A 111 10.32 0.83 -12.98
C THR A 111 9.18 -0.15 -12.68
N VAL A 112 9.08 -0.60 -11.43
CA VAL A 112 8.03 -1.52 -11.05
C VAL A 112 6.66 -0.85 -11.19
N ARG A 113 6.55 0.41 -10.76
CA ARG A 113 5.28 1.12 -10.89
C ARG A 113 4.86 1.25 -12.33
N GLN A 114 5.80 1.52 -13.22
CA GLN A 114 5.50 1.63 -14.63
C GLN A 114 4.99 0.31 -15.20
N GLY A 115 5.46 -0.80 -14.66
CA GLY A 115 4.98 -2.11 -15.05
C GLY A 115 3.62 -2.45 -14.47
N LEU A 116 3.30 -1.92 -13.30
CA LEU A 116 2.02 -2.18 -12.66
C LEU A 116 0.92 -1.27 -13.18
N LEU A 117 1.21 0.02 -13.24
CA LEU A 117 0.19 1.01 -13.58
C LEU A 117 -0.34 0.89 -15.00
N PRO A 118 0.52 0.67 -16.00
CA PRO A 118 -0.01 0.53 -17.37
C PRO A 118 -1.01 -0.61 -17.50
N VAL A 119 -0.79 -1.71 -16.79
CA VAL A 119 -1.73 -2.82 -16.83
C VAL A 119 -3.07 -2.40 -16.23
N GLU A 120 -3.00 -1.71 -15.10
CA GLU A 120 -4.22 -1.21 -14.48
C GLU A 120 -4.94 -0.23 -15.38
N ALA A 121 -4.20 0.71 -15.93
CA ALA A 121 -4.79 1.71 -16.81
C ALA A 121 -5.43 1.05 -18.02
N TYR A 122 -4.79 0.05 -18.53
CA TYR A 122 -5.30 -0.69 -19.67
C TYR A 122 -6.65 -1.30 -19.37
N ASN A 123 -6.73 -1.96 -18.22
CA ASN A 123 -7.97 -2.61 -17.82
C ASN A 123 -9.08 -1.63 -17.52
N MET A 124 -8.72 -0.41 -17.19
CA MET A 124 -9.69 0.60 -16.81
C MET A 124 -10.16 1.49 -17.95
N VAL A 125 -9.60 1.31 -19.13
CA VAL A 125 -9.98 2.12 -20.29
C VAL A 125 -10.91 1.32 -21.17
N PRO A 126 -12.22 1.56 -21.06
CA PRO A 126 -13.16 0.79 -21.87
C PRO A 126 -12.99 1.12 -23.34
N GLY A 127 -13.18 0.13 -24.15
CA GLY A 127 -13.05 0.31 -25.58
C GLY A 127 -11.64 0.31 -26.09
N ARG A 128 -10.67 0.31 -25.20
CA ARG A 128 -9.32 0.21 -25.64
C ARG A 128 -8.99 -1.22 -25.98
N ASP A 129 -8.54 -1.41 -27.17
CA ASP A 129 -8.22 -2.74 -27.64
C ASP A 129 -6.72 -2.91 -27.70
N PRO A 130 -6.15 -3.76 -26.86
CA PRO A 130 -4.71 -3.94 -26.85
C PRO A 130 -4.14 -4.43 -28.17
N GLN A 131 -4.94 -5.16 -28.91
CA GLN A 131 -4.44 -5.68 -30.17
C GLN A 131 -4.38 -4.66 -31.25
N THR A 132 -5.22 -3.67 -31.16
CA THR A 132 -5.18 -2.59 -32.14
C THR A 132 -4.28 -1.48 -31.70
N GLY A 133 -4.03 -1.46 -30.43
CA GLY A 133 -3.24 -0.39 -29.87
C GLY A 133 -1.82 -0.44 -30.27
#